data_36bf9f48df235effc3ef9b3c727fd000
#
_entry.id   36bf9f48df235effc3ef9b3c727fd000
#
_cell.length_a   1.000
_cell.length_b   1.000
_cell.length_c   1.000
_cell.angle_alpha   90.00
_cell.angle_beta   90.00
_cell.angle_gamma   90.00
#
_symmetry.space_group_name_H-M   'P 1'
#
loop_
_entity.id
_entity.type
_entity.pdbx_description
1 polymer ?
#
loop_
_entity_poly.entity_id
_entity_poly.type
_entity_poly.pdbx_seq_one_letter_code
_entity_poly.pdbx_strand_id
1 'polypeptide(L)'
;MQRYDIIVIGAGHAGCEAAAAAARLGSHTLLITPDMNKIGQMSCNPAVGGIAKGQIVCEIDALGGRMGLVTDRTAIQFRTLNRSKGPAMWSPRAQSDRMRFMEAWRQELDSEPLLDIWQDTVTSLDLRAGRVHGVFTGFGVHFESEAVILTAGTFLSGLMHFGELQIAGGRISEPASYGITEQLRAAGIRSDRMKTGTPPRIDARSLHLEELTIQEGELDHHKFSFMDTPARSSLKQRPCYGLFTNEACHRVLREALDRSPLYNGQIQSIGPRYCPSIETKIVTFADKDRHQLFLEPEGEDTNEYYINGFSSSLPLEVQLEALRQIPELRDVRLYRPGYAIEYDFFDPTQLHHTLESKVVSHLYLAGQVNGTTGYEEAGGQGLIAGINAHQQVHELAPFTLSRSEAYIGVLIDDLVTKGVDEPYRMFTSRAEYRILLRQDDADMRLTPRAAALGLATPERVALLEEKIRERDALIAFIEGYSIRPDKINPQLEAAGLAPLRQGCKLVDLVLRPQLSILQLAEWVPALERQLARIPSRREELIECAEILIKYSGYIERERQQAEKLERLEHVFIPESLDYSSIQALSTEARQKLERIRPTTIGQASRIPGISPHDVSVLLVLSGR
;
A
#
# COMPACT_ATOMS: atom_id res chain seq x y z
N MET A 1 -30.64 22.23 0.60
CA MET A 1 -29.42 21.54 1.08
C MET A 1 -29.34 20.22 0.37
N GLN A 2 -28.19 19.90 -0.20
CA GLN A 2 -27.98 18.64 -0.90
C GLN A 2 -27.56 17.60 0.14
N ARG A 3 -28.24 16.46 0.19
CA ARG A 3 -27.99 15.37 1.14
C ARG A 3 -27.35 14.21 0.41
N TYR A 4 -26.34 13.63 1.01
CA TYR A 4 -25.61 12.47 0.51
C TYR A 4 -25.66 11.34 1.54
N ASP A 5 -25.44 10.12 1.09
CA ASP A 5 -25.25 9.00 2.01
C ASP A 5 -23.88 9.11 2.68
N ILE A 6 -22.85 9.41 1.87
CA ILE A 6 -21.47 9.46 2.31
C ILE A 6 -20.77 10.72 1.75
N ILE A 7 -19.99 11.41 2.60
CA ILE A 7 -19.07 12.46 2.17
C ILE A 7 -17.64 12.01 2.40
N VAL A 8 -16.78 12.14 1.37
CA VAL A 8 -15.34 11.87 1.45
C VAL A 8 -14.58 13.19 1.38
N ILE A 9 -13.73 13.45 2.38
CA ILE A 9 -12.93 14.69 2.49
C ILE A 9 -11.51 14.41 2.03
N GLY A 10 -11.11 15.00 0.90
CA GLY A 10 -9.79 14.84 0.29
C GLY A 10 -9.77 13.80 -0.83
N ALA A 11 -9.22 14.16 -1.99
CA ALA A 11 -9.12 13.32 -3.18
C ALA A 11 -7.69 12.80 -3.43
N GLY A 12 -6.97 12.41 -2.35
CA GLY A 12 -5.76 11.62 -2.45
C GLY A 12 -6.08 10.14 -2.71
N HIS A 13 -5.08 9.27 -2.67
CA HIS A 13 -5.26 7.84 -2.96
C HIS A 13 -6.34 7.16 -2.08
N ALA A 14 -6.39 7.51 -0.78
CA ALA A 14 -7.43 7.02 0.12
C ALA A 14 -8.82 7.52 -0.28
N GLY A 15 -8.94 8.82 -0.56
CA GLY A 15 -10.24 9.41 -0.92
C GLY A 15 -10.77 8.91 -2.26
N CYS A 16 -9.90 8.73 -3.24
CA CYS A 16 -10.28 8.17 -4.54
C CYS A 16 -10.85 6.75 -4.42
N GLU A 17 -10.14 5.87 -3.70
CA GLU A 17 -10.62 4.49 -3.48
C GLU A 17 -11.90 4.45 -2.62
N ALA A 18 -11.99 5.27 -1.57
CA ALA A 18 -13.16 5.32 -0.71
C ALA A 18 -14.41 5.79 -1.48
N ALA A 19 -14.29 6.88 -2.24
CA ALA A 19 -15.39 7.45 -2.99
C ALA A 19 -15.86 6.51 -4.11
N ALA A 20 -14.93 5.95 -4.88
CA ALA A 20 -15.26 4.99 -5.93
C ALA A 20 -15.95 3.73 -5.38
N ALA A 21 -15.45 3.17 -4.27
CA ALA A 21 -16.03 1.98 -3.66
C ALA A 21 -17.44 2.23 -3.13
N ALA A 22 -17.65 3.33 -2.38
CA ALA A 22 -18.95 3.68 -1.82
C ALA A 22 -20.00 3.91 -2.92
N ALA A 23 -19.65 4.67 -3.96
CA ALA A 23 -20.54 4.95 -5.09
C ALA A 23 -20.91 3.67 -5.86
N ARG A 24 -19.94 2.82 -6.15
CA ARG A 24 -20.16 1.54 -6.88
C ARG A 24 -20.99 0.53 -6.09
N LEU A 25 -20.95 0.57 -4.78
CA LEU A 25 -21.83 -0.22 -3.92
C LEU A 25 -23.26 0.31 -3.86
N GLY A 26 -23.51 1.53 -4.34
CA GLY A 26 -24.85 2.10 -4.45
C GLY A 26 -25.13 3.27 -3.52
N SER A 27 -24.14 3.80 -2.80
CA SER A 27 -24.30 5.01 -1.98
C SER A 27 -24.14 6.28 -2.81
N HIS A 28 -25.05 7.24 -2.66
CA HIS A 28 -24.88 8.58 -3.21
C HIS A 28 -23.77 9.31 -2.47
N THR A 29 -22.63 9.49 -3.12
CA THR A 29 -21.37 9.91 -2.50
C THR A 29 -20.93 11.27 -3.00
N LEU A 30 -20.44 12.14 -2.09
CA LEU A 30 -19.80 13.41 -2.43
C LEU A 30 -18.31 13.34 -2.08
N LEU A 31 -17.44 13.60 -3.06
CA LEU A 31 -16.01 13.79 -2.85
C LEU A 31 -15.67 15.28 -2.85
N ILE A 32 -15.13 15.79 -1.74
CA ILE A 32 -14.73 17.19 -1.62
C ILE A 32 -13.20 17.30 -1.66
N THR A 33 -12.69 18.15 -2.53
CA THR A 33 -11.24 18.39 -2.68
C THR A 33 -10.95 19.87 -2.97
N PRO A 34 -9.87 20.45 -2.43
CA PRO A 34 -9.52 21.83 -2.71
C PRO A 34 -9.11 22.08 -4.17
N ASP A 35 -8.64 21.06 -4.89
CA ASP A 35 -8.24 21.17 -6.30
C ASP A 35 -8.57 19.89 -7.07
N MET A 36 -9.57 19.98 -7.97
CA MET A 36 -10.00 18.88 -8.81
C MET A 36 -8.94 18.44 -9.84
N ASN A 37 -7.96 19.29 -10.16
CA ASN A 37 -6.86 18.95 -11.07
C ASN A 37 -5.76 18.13 -10.40
N LYS A 38 -5.88 17.88 -9.09
CA LYS A 38 -4.88 17.15 -8.29
C LYS A 38 -5.43 15.88 -7.65
N ILE A 39 -6.53 15.37 -8.17
CA ILE A 39 -7.12 14.09 -7.78
C ILE A 39 -6.10 12.97 -8.00
N GLY A 40 -5.88 12.12 -7.01
CA GLY A 40 -4.93 11.00 -7.05
C GLY A 40 -3.46 11.41 -7.20
N GLN A 41 -3.10 12.67 -6.92
CA GLN A 41 -1.75 13.17 -7.15
C GLN A 41 -0.67 12.39 -6.36
N MET A 42 0.37 11.94 -7.09
CA MET A 42 1.59 11.39 -6.51
C MET A 42 2.45 12.52 -5.92
N SER A 43 2.32 12.75 -4.62
CA SER A 43 2.98 13.89 -3.94
C SER A 43 4.48 13.68 -3.73
N CYS A 44 4.94 12.44 -3.65
CA CYS A 44 6.33 12.08 -3.43
C CYS A 44 6.94 11.49 -4.71
N ASN A 45 7.18 10.19 -4.77
CA ASN A 45 7.73 9.52 -5.96
C ASN A 45 6.64 9.21 -7.01
N PRO A 46 6.99 9.16 -8.30
CA PRO A 46 6.05 8.84 -9.38
C PRO A 46 5.91 7.33 -9.56
N ALA A 47 5.74 6.58 -8.47
CA ALA A 47 5.72 5.13 -8.50
C ALA A 47 4.67 4.54 -7.57
N VAL A 48 4.09 3.42 -8.00
CA VAL A 48 3.15 2.59 -7.23
C VAL A 48 3.74 1.20 -7.03
N GLY A 49 3.52 0.60 -5.87
CA GLY A 49 4.00 -0.72 -5.52
C GLY A 49 5.39 -0.71 -4.88
N GLY A 50 6.08 -1.84 -4.98
CA GLY A 50 7.31 -2.13 -4.26
C GLY A 50 7.10 -3.14 -3.14
N ILE A 51 8.12 -3.35 -2.30
CA ILE A 51 8.15 -4.43 -1.29
C ILE A 51 6.93 -4.34 -0.36
N ALA A 52 6.13 -5.39 -0.32
CA ALA A 52 4.83 -5.53 0.35
C ALA A 52 3.72 -4.61 -0.20
N LYS A 53 4.06 -3.50 -0.80
CA LYS A 53 3.11 -2.51 -1.32
C LYS A 53 2.48 -2.97 -2.63
N GLY A 54 3.25 -3.62 -3.51
CA GLY A 54 2.73 -4.23 -4.73
C GLY A 54 1.64 -5.26 -4.43
N GLN A 55 1.80 -6.04 -3.35
CA GLN A 55 0.78 -6.98 -2.87
C GLN A 55 -0.51 -6.23 -2.47
N ILE A 56 -0.40 -5.11 -1.75
CA ILE A 56 -1.58 -4.28 -1.39
C ILE A 56 -2.31 -3.78 -2.64
N VAL A 57 -1.58 -3.35 -3.68
CA VAL A 57 -2.22 -2.89 -4.94
C VAL A 57 -2.98 -4.02 -5.63
N CYS A 58 -2.39 -5.23 -5.70
CA CYS A 58 -3.09 -6.41 -6.23
C CYS A 58 -4.32 -6.77 -5.38
N GLU A 59 -4.26 -6.60 -4.06
CA GLU A 59 -5.40 -6.82 -3.16
C GLU A 59 -6.49 -5.76 -3.34
N ILE A 60 -6.11 -4.48 -3.51
CA ILE A 60 -7.05 -3.40 -3.87
C ILE A 60 -7.76 -3.73 -5.18
N ASP A 61 -7.02 -4.13 -6.22
CA ASP A 61 -7.60 -4.53 -7.49
C ASP A 61 -8.54 -5.73 -7.36
N ALA A 62 -8.12 -6.78 -6.65
CA ALA A 62 -8.92 -8.00 -6.43
C ALA A 62 -10.24 -7.70 -5.70
N LEU A 63 -10.26 -6.73 -4.79
CA LEU A 63 -11.46 -6.23 -4.12
C LEU A 63 -12.30 -5.29 -4.99
N GLY A 64 -11.86 -4.99 -6.20
CA GLY A 64 -12.59 -4.12 -7.13
C GLY A 64 -12.20 -2.64 -7.04
N GLY A 65 -11.12 -2.28 -6.30
CA GLY A 65 -10.54 -0.94 -6.32
C GLY A 65 -9.94 -0.57 -7.68
N ARG A 66 -9.45 0.66 -7.83
CA ARG A 66 -9.05 1.23 -9.12
C ARG A 66 -7.55 1.50 -9.25
N MET A 67 -6.80 1.55 -8.16
CA MET A 67 -5.39 1.92 -8.17
C MET A 67 -4.56 1.02 -9.11
N GLY A 68 -4.80 -0.30 -9.13
CA GLY A 68 -4.11 -1.23 -10.01
C GLY A 68 -4.37 -0.92 -11.49
N LEU A 69 -5.63 -0.74 -11.88
CA LEU A 69 -6.04 -0.39 -13.24
C LEU A 69 -5.47 0.95 -13.71
N VAL A 70 -5.55 1.98 -12.85
CA VAL A 70 -5.01 3.32 -13.14
C VAL A 70 -3.49 3.25 -13.32
N THR A 71 -2.81 2.48 -12.46
CA THR A 71 -1.36 2.29 -12.55
C THR A 71 -0.95 1.58 -13.84
N ASP A 72 -1.61 0.48 -14.20
CA ASP A 72 -1.30 -0.28 -15.42
C ASP A 72 -1.50 0.55 -16.69
N ARG A 73 -2.53 1.43 -16.72
CA ARG A 73 -2.78 2.35 -17.84
C ARG A 73 -1.75 3.46 -17.98
N THR A 74 -1.09 3.84 -16.90
CA THR A 74 -0.22 5.02 -16.85
C THR A 74 1.24 4.70 -16.56
N ALA A 75 1.58 3.42 -16.45
CA ALA A 75 2.93 2.95 -16.20
C ALA A 75 3.86 3.24 -17.38
N ILE A 76 5.01 3.85 -17.10
CA ILE A 76 6.11 4.09 -18.03
C ILE A 76 7.30 3.15 -17.77
N GLN A 77 7.24 2.38 -16.70
CA GLN A 77 8.16 1.27 -16.40
C GLN A 77 7.49 0.31 -15.43
N PHE A 78 7.76 -0.98 -15.57
CA PHE A 78 7.31 -2.01 -14.64
C PHE A 78 8.46 -2.94 -14.26
N ARG A 79 8.49 -3.37 -13.00
CA ARG A 79 9.47 -4.35 -12.50
C ARG A 79 8.86 -5.17 -11.36
N THR A 80 9.24 -6.44 -11.29
CA THR A 80 8.96 -7.30 -10.13
C THR A 80 10.19 -7.37 -9.24
N LEU A 81 10.13 -6.73 -8.07
CA LEU A 81 11.22 -6.72 -7.10
C LEU A 81 11.30 -8.06 -6.36
N ASN A 82 12.52 -8.39 -5.88
CA ASN A 82 12.78 -9.59 -5.08
C ASN A 82 12.50 -10.93 -5.77
N ARG A 83 12.56 -11.03 -7.10
CA ARG A 83 12.37 -12.31 -7.83
C ARG A 83 13.26 -13.43 -7.30
N SER A 84 14.51 -13.13 -6.95
CA SER A 84 15.46 -14.12 -6.40
C SER A 84 15.11 -14.66 -5.01
N LYS A 85 14.16 -14.04 -4.29
CA LYS A 85 13.77 -14.41 -2.92
C LYS A 85 12.52 -15.31 -2.87
N GLY A 86 11.99 -15.69 -4.02
CA GLY A 86 10.80 -16.54 -4.14
C GLY A 86 9.46 -15.78 -4.12
N PRO A 87 8.35 -16.48 -4.50
CA PRO A 87 7.06 -15.85 -4.82
C PRO A 87 6.40 -15.12 -3.65
N ALA A 88 6.62 -15.55 -2.40
CA ALA A 88 6.13 -14.84 -1.21
C ALA A 88 6.72 -13.43 -1.05
N MET A 89 7.84 -13.14 -1.72
CA MET A 89 8.56 -11.86 -1.64
C MET A 89 8.47 -11.06 -2.93
N TRP A 90 7.92 -11.62 -4.01
CA TRP A 90 7.75 -10.91 -5.28
C TRP A 90 6.85 -9.71 -5.08
N SER A 91 7.31 -8.58 -5.54
CA SER A 91 6.66 -7.31 -5.25
C SER A 91 6.65 -6.45 -6.50
N PRO A 92 5.51 -6.34 -7.20
CA PRO A 92 5.39 -5.52 -8.39
C PRO A 92 5.57 -4.03 -8.05
N ARG A 93 6.22 -3.30 -8.94
CA ARG A 93 6.43 -1.86 -8.87
C ARG A 93 6.38 -1.24 -10.26
N ALA A 94 5.59 -0.20 -10.41
CA ALA A 94 5.53 0.59 -11.64
C ALA A 94 5.96 2.03 -11.38
N GLN A 95 6.75 2.59 -12.32
CA GLN A 95 6.86 4.04 -12.48
C GLN A 95 5.68 4.48 -13.34
N SER A 96 4.98 5.53 -12.94
CA SER A 96 3.84 6.06 -13.67
C SER A 96 4.12 7.47 -14.19
N ASP A 97 3.50 7.80 -15.32
CA ASP A 97 3.38 9.20 -15.70
C ASP A 97 2.44 9.90 -14.72
N ARG A 98 2.99 10.80 -13.92
CA ARG A 98 2.27 11.46 -12.83
C ARG A 98 1.05 12.27 -13.31
N MET A 99 1.15 12.90 -14.46
CA MET A 99 0.05 13.70 -15.01
C MET A 99 -1.05 12.79 -15.55
N ARG A 100 -0.68 11.75 -16.31
CA ARG A 100 -1.62 10.76 -16.83
C ARG A 100 -2.29 9.96 -15.72
N PHE A 101 -1.59 9.73 -14.61
CA PHE A 101 -2.16 9.06 -13.44
C PHE A 101 -3.30 9.87 -12.80
N MET A 102 -3.11 11.19 -12.64
CA MET A 102 -4.18 12.08 -12.17
C MET A 102 -5.36 12.12 -13.14
N GLU A 103 -5.07 12.23 -14.45
CA GLU A 103 -6.09 12.21 -15.49
C GLU A 103 -6.91 10.91 -15.48
N ALA A 104 -6.22 9.76 -15.39
CA ALA A 104 -6.87 8.46 -15.34
C ALA A 104 -7.74 8.30 -14.08
N TRP A 105 -7.26 8.74 -12.90
CA TRP A 105 -8.07 8.76 -11.70
C TRP A 105 -9.31 9.64 -11.85
N ARG A 106 -9.15 10.83 -12.43
CA ARG A 106 -10.28 11.73 -12.70
C ARG A 106 -11.32 11.05 -13.58
N GLN A 107 -10.90 10.38 -14.66
CA GLN A 107 -11.78 9.64 -15.56
C GLN A 107 -12.53 8.50 -14.84
N GLU A 108 -11.83 7.73 -13.98
CA GLU A 108 -12.47 6.69 -13.17
C GLU A 108 -13.58 7.25 -12.27
N LEU A 109 -13.31 8.37 -11.57
CA LEU A 109 -14.29 8.98 -10.68
C LEU A 109 -15.46 9.61 -11.43
N ASP A 110 -15.19 10.32 -12.54
CA ASP A 110 -16.23 10.93 -13.38
C ASP A 110 -17.14 9.88 -14.05
N SER A 111 -16.69 8.63 -14.15
CA SER A 111 -17.47 7.52 -14.70
C SER A 111 -18.47 6.89 -13.71
N GLU A 112 -18.39 7.23 -12.42
CA GLU A 112 -19.23 6.63 -11.38
C GLU A 112 -20.55 7.41 -11.23
N PRO A 113 -21.72 6.82 -11.58
CA PRO A 113 -22.97 7.56 -11.67
C PRO A 113 -23.50 8.13 -10.35
N LEU A 114 -23.10 7.55 -9.22
CA LEU A 114 -23.52 7.97 -7.87
C LEU A 114 -22.44 8.77 -7.14
N LEU A 115 -21.45 9.29 -7.86
CA LEU A 115 -20.36 10.08 -7.30
C LEU A 115 -20.43 11.52 -7.82
N ASP A 116 -20.64 12.45 -6.91
CA ASP A 116 -20.47 13.89 -7.16
C ASP A 116 -19.11 14.36 -6.65
N ILE A 117 -18.51 15.32 -7.35
CA ILE A 117 -17.24 15.94 -6.95
C ILE A 117 -17.47 17.44 -6.72
N TRP A 118 -17.00 17.94 -5.57
CA TRP A 118 -17.11 19.36 -5.22
C TRP A 118 -15.73 19.95 -4.93
N GLN A 119 -15.41 21.08 -5.58
CA GLN A 119 -14.13 21.76 -5.36
C GLN A 119 -14.28 22.81 -4.26
N ASP A 120 -13.82 22.47 -3.06
CA ASP A 120 -13.75 23.38 -1.92
C ASP A 120 -12.89 22.73 -0.80
N THR A 121 -12.58 23.51 0.24
CA THR A 121 -11.93 23.01 1.46
C THR A 121 -12.98 22.81 2.54
N VAL A 122 -13.03 21.62 3.15
CA VAL A 122 -13.82 21.39 4.36
C VAL A 122 -13.14 22.07 5.55
N THR A 123 -13.88 22.93 6.25
CA THR A 123 -13.39 23.70 7.39
C THR A 123 -13.84 23.15 8.73
N SER A 124 -14.99 22.47 8.77
CA SER A 124 -15.48 21.82 9.98
C SER A 124 -16.47 20.69 9.66
N LEU A 125 -16.64 19.80 10.64
CA LEU A 125 -17.63 18.73 10.62
C LEU A 125 -18.91 19.21 11.31
N ASP A 126 -20.08 18.74 10.86
CA ASP A 126 -21.32 18.89 11.58
C ASP A 126 -21.43 17.78 12.62
N LEU A 127 -20.98 18.05 13.85
CA LEU A 127 -20.97 17.10 14.95
C LEU A 127 -22.12 17.40 15.93
N ARG A 128 -22.97 16.41 16.16
CA ARG A 128 -24.09 16.51 17.11
C ARG A 128 -24.18 15.22 17.93
N ALA A 129 -24.22 15.34 19.25
CA ALA A 129 -24.37 14.22 20.17
C ALA A 129 -23.43 13.04 19.92
N GLY A 130 -22.14 13.32 19.60
CA GLY A 130 -21.12 12.29 19.36
C GLY A 130 -21.21 11.59 18.00
N ARG A 131 -21.99 12.14 17.05
CA ARG A 131 -22.14 11.62 15.69
C ARG A 131 -21.88 12.72 14.66
N VAL A 132 -21.33 12.35 13.51
CA VAL A 132 -21.20 13.25 12.36
C VAL A 132 -22.49 13.24 11.53
N HIS A 133 -22.90 14.42 11.05
CA HIS A 133 -24.11 14.63 10.22
C HIS A 133 -23.84 15.37 8.92
N GLY A 134 -22.58 15.66 8.62
CA GLY A 134 -22.18 16.37 7.41
C GLY A 134 -20.94 17.23 7.63
N VAL A 135 -20.76 18.20 6.73
CA VAL A 135 -19.57 19.06 6.72
C VAL A 135 -19.94 20.50 6.31
N PHE A 136 -19.11 21.45 6.77
CA PHE A 136 -19.12 22.84 6.32
C PHE A 136 -17.87 23.12 5.51
N THR A 137 -18.01 23.88 4.42
CA THR A 137 -16.92 24.19 3.50
C THR A 137 -16.49 25.66 3.60
N GLY A 138 -15.34 25.97 3.00
CA GLY A 138 -14.78 27.33 2.97
C GLY A 138 -15.68 28.35 2.26
N PHE A 139 -16.47 27.91 1.28
CA PHE A 139 -17.46 28.77 0.60
C PHE A 139 -18.75 28.96 1.43
N GLY A 140 -18.80 28.42 2.65
CA GLY A 140 -19.97 28.51 3.52
C GLY A 140 -21.10 27.56 3.17
N VAL A 141 -20.83 26.53 2.35
CA VAL A 141 -21.82 25.49 1.99
C VAL A 141 -21.87 24.44 3.09
N HIS A 142 -23.09 24.05 3.47
CA HIS A 142 -23.35 22.92 4.34
C HIS A 142 -23.87 21.73 3.52
N PHE A 143 -23.15 20.62 3.57
CA PHE A 143 -23.60 19.33 3.01
C PHE A 143 -23.94 18.37 4.14
N GLU A 144 -25.13 17.80 4.11
CA GLU A 144 -25.59 16.78 5.05
C GLU A 144 -25.22 15.38 4.56
N SER A 145 -24.85 14.47 5.49
CA SER A 145 -24.63 13.05 5.17
C SER A 145 -24.82 12.15 6.37
N GLU A 146 -25.05 10.86 6.10
CA GLU A 146 -25.14 9.82 7.13
C GLU A 146 -23.75 9.42 7.66
N ALA A 147 -22.71 9.42 6.81
CA ALA A 147 -21.34 9.12 7.19
C ALA A 147 -20.34 10.05 6.50
N VAL A 148 -19.18 10.24 7.16
CA VAL A 148 -18.06 11.05 6.63
C VAL A 148 -16.78 10.25 6.72
N ILE A 149 -15.96 10.29 5.64
CA ILE A 149 -14.64 9.68 5.56
C ILE A 149 -13.59 10.78 5.44
N LEU A 150 -12.71 10.90 6.43
CA LEU A 150 -11.62 11.89 6.45
C LEU A 150 -10.33 11.29 5.87
N THR A 151 -9.85 11.85 4.76
CA THR A 151 -8.65 11.40 4.05
C THR A 151 -7.69 12.55 3.71
N ALA A 152 -7.49 13.47 4.66
CA ALA A 152 -6.85 14.77 4.45
C ALA A 152 -5.32 14.73 4.20
N GLY A 153 -4.68 13.56 4.20
CA GLY A 153 -3.24 13.42 3.88
C GLY A 153 -2.33 14.24 4.79
N THR A 154 -1.52 15.13 4.20
CA THR A 154 -0.58 16.03 4.91
C THR A 154 -1.13 17.44 5.11
N PHE A 155 -2.45 17.66 4.91
CA PHE A 155 -3.01 19.00 4.84
C PHE A 155 -3.44 19.56 6.20
N LEU A 156 -3.82 18.70 7.18
CA LEU A 156 -4.25 19.17 8.50
C LEU A 156 -3.09 19.83 9.25
N SER A 157 -3.20 21.12 9.48
CA SER A 157 -2.16 21.97 10.07
C SER A 157 -0.80 21.79 9.41
N GLY A 158 -0.77 21.58 8.08
CA GLY A 158 0.42 21.29 7.31
C GLY A 158 1.45 22.43 7.38
N LEU A 159 2.71 22.10 7.66
CA LEU A 159 3.82 23.04 7.76
C LEU A 159 5.05 22.49 7.04
N MET A 160 5.44 23.14 5.95
CA MET A 160 6.62 22.77 5.16
C MET A 160 7.85 23.49 5.67
N HIS A 161 9.00 22.79 5.69
CA HIS A 161 10.29 23.29 6.13
C HIS A 161 11.32 23.21 4.99
N PHE A 162 11.96 24.34 4.69
CA PHE A 162 13.05 24.51 3.72
C PHE A 162 14.22 25.19 4.44
N GLY A 163 15.06 24.40 5.13
CA GLY A 163 16.00 24.96 6.09
C GLY A 163 15.28 25.75 7.18
N GLU A 164 15.69 26.99 7.39
CA GLU A 164 15.11 27.88 8.39
C GLU A 164 13.72 28.43 8.00
N LEU A 165 13.35 28.34 6.70
CA LEU A 165 12.08 28.85 6.19
C LEU A 165 10.95 27.88 6.48
N GLN A 166 9.86 28.39 7.05
CA GLN A 166 8.62 27.64 7.29
C GLN A 166 7.48 28.24 6.46
N ILE A 167 6.74 27.37 5.76
CA ILE A 167 5.60 27.78 4.95
C ILE A 167 4.41 26.89 5.28
N ALA A 168 3.30 27.49 5.71
CA ALA A 168 2.05 26.79 5.91
C ALA A 168 1.53 26.21 4.58
N GLY A 169 1.24 24.91 4.56
CA GLY A 169 0.76 24.24 3.35
C GLY A 169 0.80 22.72 3.50
N GLY A 170 -0.06 22.03 2.78
CA GLY A 170 -0.06 20.57 2.72
C GLY A 170 0.95 20.01 1.70
N ARG A 171 1.22 20.79 0.65
CA ARG A 171 2.23 20.57 -0.41
C ARG A 171 2.66 21.92 -0.96
N ILE A 172 3.74 21.94 -1.77
CA ILE A 172 4.17 23.20 -2.44
C ILE A 172 2.98 23.77 -3.24
N SER A 173 2.72 25.06 -3.00
CA SER A 173 1.65 25.85 -3.62
C SER A 173 0.22 25.38 -3.30
N GLU A 174 0.05 24.60 -2.25
CA GLU A 174 -1.26 24.15 -1.78
C GLU A 174 -1.44 24.50 -0.30
N PRO A 175 -2.51 25.24 0.07
CA PRO A 175 -2.71 25.71 1.44
C PRO A 175 -2.95 24.57 2.42
N ALA A 176 -2.62 24.81 3.69
CA ALA A 176 -2.97 23.91 4.78
C ALA A 176 -4.47 24.03 5.12
N SER A 177 -5.03 22.97 5.71
CA SER A 177 -6.41 22.95 6.24
C SER A 177 -6.38 23.03 7.76
N TYR A 178 -7.27 23.86 8.32
CA TYR A 178 -7.40 24.12 9.76
C TYR A 178 -8.84 23.91 10.22
N GLY A 179 -9.04 23.73 11.52
CA GLY A 179 -10.35 23.65 12.16
C GLY A 179 -10.80 22.23 12.48
N ILE A 180 -10.55 21.26 11.59
CA ILE A 180 -10.99 19.85 11.77
C ILE A 180 -10.25 19.21 12.95
N THR A 181 -8.94 19.37 13.04
CA THR A 181 -8.14 18.75 14.12
C THR A 181 -8.56 19.26 15.49
N GLU A 182 -8.73 20.59 15.63
CA GLU A 182 -9.16 21.22 16.87
C GLU A 182 -10.56 20.72 17.30
N GLN A 183 -11.46 20.61 16.33
CA GLN A 183 -12.82 20.11 16.57
C GLN A 183 -12.82 18.64 17.02
N LEU A 184 -12.03 17.78 16.37
CA LEU A 184 -11.90 16.37 16.73
C LEU A 184 -11.23 16.17 18.09
N ARG A 185 -10.22 17.00 18.43
CA ARG A 185 -9.63 17.03 19.78
C ARG A 185 -10.66 17.41 20.84
N ALA A 186 -11.48 18.43 20.58
CA ALA A 186 -12.55 18.84 21.47
C ALA A 186 -13.62 17.75 21.66
N ALA A 187 -13.83 16.90 20.63
CA ALA A 187 -14.70 15.73 20.70
C ALA A 187 -14.06 14.52 21.42
N GLY A 188 -12.78 14.61 21.83
CA GLY A 188 -12.07 13.55 22.56
C GLY A 188 -11.18 12.65 21.70
N ILE A 189 -11.03 12.92 20.40
CA ILE A 189 -10.11 12.16 19.53
C ILE A 189 -8.67 12.64 19.78
N ARG A 190 -7.80 11.69 20.13
CA ARG A 190 -6.37 11.95 20.32
C ARG A 190 -5.69 12.16 18.98
N SER A 191 -4.87 13.18 18.88
CA SER A 191 -4.04 13.48 17.71
C SER A 191 -2.66 13.96 18.15
N ASP A 192 -1.70 13.79 17.26
CA ASP A 192 -0.33 14.26 17.41
C ASP A 192 0.21 14.70 16.04
N ARG A 193 1.48 15.02 15.94
CA ARG A 193 2.10 15.44 14.68
C ARG A 193 3.09 14.41 14.19
N MET A 194 3.08 14.18 12.87
CA MET A 194 4.07 13.38 12.17
C MET A 194 4.78 14.21 11.11
N LYS A 195 5.95 13.72 10.72
CA LYS A 195 6.77 14.33 9.68
C LYS A 195 7.04 13.36 8.54
N THR A 196 6.97 13.86 7.33
CA THR A 196 7.53 13.18 6.14
C THR A 196 8.35 14.16 5.31
N GLY A 197 8.86 13.75 4.15
CA GLY A 197 9.63 14.62 3.29
C GLY A 197 9.66 14.15 1.85
N THR A 198 10.11 15.02 0.98
CA THR A 198 10.29 14.75 -0.44
C THR A 198 11.63 15.30 -0.92
N PRO A 199 12.30 14.66 -1.90
CA PRO A 199 13.53 15.19 -2.50
C PRO A 199 13.24 16.30 -3.52
N PRO A 200 14.26 17.02 -3.97
CA PRO A 200 14.14 17.97 -5.07
C PRO A 200 13.70 17.30 -6.37
N ARG A 201 13.14 18.11 -7.27
CA ARG A 201 12.89 17.74 -8.66
C ARG A 201 13.92 18.39 -9.55
N ILE A 202 14.51 17.63 -10.46
CA ILE A 202 15.64 18.05 -11.28
C ILE A 202 15.27 18.06 -12.75
N ASP A 203 15.96 18.92 -13.51
CA ASP A 203 15.79 19.09 -14.96
C ASP A 203 16.73 18.13 -15.70
N ALA A 204 16.16 17.12 -16.36
CA ALA A 204 16.90 16.11 -17.12
C ALA A 204 17.82 16.71 -18.21
N ARG A 205 17.50 17.90 -18.73
CA ARG A 205 18.33 18.58 -19.74
C ARG A 205 19.68 19.06 -19.19
N SER A 206 19.84 19.05 -17.86
CA SER A 206 21.07 19.39 -17.15
C SER A 206 21.84 18.18 -16.62
N LEU A 207 21.44 16.97 -17.02
CA LEU A 207 22.03 15.72 -16.58
C LEU A 207 22.88 15.07 -17.66
N HIS A 208 23.90 14.38 -17.24
CA HIS A 208 24.76 13.53 -18.08
C HIS A 208 24.28 12.08 -17.99
N LEU A 209 23.12 11.78 -18.61
CA LEU A 209 22.45 10.48 -18.50
C LEU A 209 23.28 9.32 -19.05
N GLU A 210 24.17 9.61 -20.00
CA GLU A 210 25.13 8.65 -20.60
C GLU A 210 26.19 8.15 -19.61
N GLU A 211 26.43 8.89 -18.53
CA GLU A 211 27.36 8.51 -17.46
C GLU A 211 26.69 7.66 -16.37
N LEU A 212 25.37 7.47 -16.41
CA LEU A 212 24.58 6.81 -15.37
C LEU A 212 24.32 5.33 -15.66
N THR A 213 24.11 4.55 -14.59
CA THR A 213 23.70 3.15 -14.72
C THR A 213 22.23 3.07 -15.08
N ILE A 214 21.92 2.59 -16.29
CA ILE A 214 20.55 2.42 -16.76
C ILE A 214 19.86 1.26 -16.04
N GLN A 215 18.62 1.48 -15.62
CA GLN A 215 17.72 0.46 -15.09
C GLN A 215 16.50 0.35 -15.99
N GLU A 216 16.51 -0.65 -16.85
CA GLU A 216 15.38 -0.96 -17.73
C GLU A 216 14.19 -1.57 -16.96
N GLY A 217 13.01 -1.42 -17.54
CA GLY A 217 11.80 -2.13 -17.12
C GLY A 217 11.79 -3.58 -17.61
N GLU A 218 10.89 -4.39 -17.06
CA GLU A 218 10.58 -5.73 -17.52
C GLU A 218 9.44 -5.69 -18.54
N LEU A 219 9.50 -6.54 -19.56
CA LEU A 219 8.53 -6.59 -20.65
C LEU A 219 7.70 -7.89 -20.64
N ASP A 220 7.69 -8.59 -19.51
CA ASP A 220 6.91 -9.81 -19.32
C ASP A 220 5.40 -9.51 -19.07
N HIS A 221 4.64 -10.56 -18.74
CA HIS A 221 3.19 -10.50 -18.53
C HIS A 221 2.74 -9.81 -17.23
N HIS A 222 3.65 -9.52 -16.29
CA HIS A 222 3.29 -8.99 -14.99
C HIS A 222 2.69 -7.59 -15.06
N LYS A 223 1.63 -7.38 -14.28
CA LYS A 223 0.90 -6.13 -14.07
C LYS A 223 0.20 -6.18 -12.72
N PHE A 224 -0.49 -5.11 -12.32
CA PHE A 224 -1.23 -5.11 -11.05
C PHE A 224 -2.64 -5.67 -11.17
N SER A 225 -3.37 -5.30 -12.21
CA SER A 225 -4.77 -5.68 -12.36
C SER A 225 -4.95 -7.10 -12.88
N PHE A 226 -5.90 -7.81 -12.30
CA PHE A 226 -6.36 -9.14 -12.76
C PHE A 226 -7.38 -9.06 -13.92
N MET A 227 -7.78 -7.86 -14.33
CA MET A 227 -8.65 -7.68 -15.49
C MET A 227 -7.90 -7.98 -16.79
N ASP A 228 -8.63 -8.31 -17.85
CA ASP A 228 -8.06 -8.56 -19.17
C ASP A 228 -7.66 -7.24 -19.85
N THR A 229 -6.58 -6.67 -19.37
CA THR A 229 -5.98 -5.43 -19.87
C THR A 229 -4.55 -5.69 -20.33
N PRO A 230 -4.00 -4.89 -21.24
CA PRO A 230 -2.59 -5.01 -21.65
C PRO A 230 -1.64 -4.95 -20.45
N ALA A 231 -0.60 -5.78 -20.45
CA ALA A 231 0.43 -5.78 -19.41
C ALA A 231 1.28 -4.49 -19.43
N ARG A 232 1.26 -3.76 -20.54
CA ARG A 232 1.94 -2.46 -20.66
C ARG A 232 1.00 -1.41 -21.20
N SER A 233 1.10 -0.21 -20.66
CA SER A 233 0.39 0.96 -21.16
C SER A 233 0.85 1.29 -22.59
N SER A 234 0.07 2.08 -23.30
CA SER A 234 0.44 2.62 -24.62
C SER A 234 1.51 3.72 -24.55
N LEU A 235 1.91 4.13 -23.33
CA LEU A 235 2.91 5.17 -23.12
C LEU A 235 4.32 4.65 -23.42
N LYS A 236 5.19 5.57 -23.84
CA LYS A 236 6.60 5.26 -24.07
C LYS A 236 7.28 4.81 -22.78
N GLN A 237 7.82 3.61 -22.80
CA GLN A 237 8.56 3.08 -21.64
C GLN A 237 9.87 3.86 -21.44
N ARG A 238 10.18 4.19 -20.20
CA ARG A 238 11.32 5.01 -19.79
C ARG A 238 12.16 4.28 -18.76
N PRO A 239 13.50 4.23 -18.89
CA PRO A 239 14.36 3.70 -17.85
C PRO A 239 14.46 4.64 -16.65
N CYS A 240 14.78 4.08 -15.49
CA CYS A 240 15.36 4.82 -14.38
C CYS A 240 16.89 4.77 -14.45
N TYR A 241 17.56 5.63 -13.67
CA TYR A 241 19.02 5.69 -13.66
C TYR A 241 19.54 5.60 -12.23
N GLY A 242 20.55 4.75 -12.03
CA GLY A 242 21.23 4.58 -10.74
C GLY A 242 22.49 5.41 -10.65
N LEU A 243 22.71 6.04 -9.49
CA LEU A 243 23.93 6.78 -9.16
C LEU A 243 24.18 6.72 -7.64
N PHE A 244 25.25 7.34 -7.18
CA PHE A 244 25.62 7.35 -5.77
C PHE A 244 26.04 8.76 -5.32
N THR A 245 25.78 9.09 -4.06
CA THR A 245 26.46 10.20 -3.39
C THR A 245 27.95 9.88 -3.22
N ASN A 246 28.75 10.89 -2.90
CA ASN A 246 30.18 10.77 -2.61
C ASN A 246 30.56 11.59 -1.38
N GLU A 247 31.80 11.47 -0.92
CA GLU A 247 32.28 12.16 0.26
C GLU A 247 32.24 13.70 0.15
N ALA A 248 32.44 14.25 -1.06
CA ALA A 248 32.34 15.70 -1.27
C ALA A 248 30.89 16.19 -1.05
N CYS A 249 29.90 15.43 -1.56
CA CYS A 249 28.48 15.67 -1.29
C CYS A 249 28.17 15.57 0.21
N HIS A 250 28.68 14.51 0.88
CA HIS A 250 28.47 14.31 2.31
C HIS A 250 29.06 15.43 3.17
N ARG A 251 30.21 15.96 2.79
CA ARG A 251 30.85 17.08 3.49
C ARG A 251 29.96 18.33 3.46
N VAL A 252 29.46 18.74 2.29
CA VAL A 252 28.53 19.86 2.17
C VAL A 252 27.30 19.69 3.06
N LEU A 253 26.72 18.48 3.05
CA LEU A 253 25.54 18.18 3.88
C LEU A 253 25.86 18.21 5.38
N ARG A 254 27.03 17.68 5.82
CA ARG A 254 27.45 17.70 7.24
C ARG A 254 27.72 19.12 7.74
N GLU A 255 28.36 19.95 6.95
CA GLU A 255 28.67 21.34 7.31
C GLU A 255 27.41 22.20 7.49
N ALA A 256 26.28 21.78 6.92
CA ALA A 256 25.01 22.49 6.99
C ALA A 256 23.98 21.85 7.94
N LEU A 257 24.35 20.86 8.75
CA LEU A 257 23.41 20.15 9.63
C LEU A 257 22.72 21.06 10.65
N ASP A 258 23.39 22.10 11.14
CA ASP A 258 22.84 23.11 12.04
C ASP A 258 21.73 23.95 11.39
N ARG A 259 21.65 23.98 10.07
CA ARG A 259 20.60 24.63 9.27
C ARG A 259 19.44 23.68 8.92
N SER A 260 19.57 22.39 9.24
CA SER A 260 18.50 21.43 9.03
C SER A 260 17.44 21.52 10.12
N PRO A 261 16.15 21.66 9.77
CA PRO A 261 15.05 21.69 10.74
C PRO A 261 14.99 20.42 11.60
N LEU A 262 15.56 19.31 11.14
CA LEU A 262 15.65 18.05 11.88
C LEU A 262 16.69 18.08 13.02
N TYR A 263 17.70 18.93 12.91
CA TYR A 263 18.82 18.99 13.83
C TYR A 263 18.92 20.30 14.61
N ASN A 264 18.24 21.37 14.16
CA ASN A 264 18.20 22.67 14.85
C ASN A 264 17.04 22.79 15.86
N GLY A 265 16.21 21.75 16.02
CA GLY A 265 15.10 21.72 16.98
C GLY A 265 13.77 22.29 16.47
N GLN A 266 13.68 22.73 15.22
CA GLN A 266 12.41 23.20 14.63
C GLN A 266 11.39 22.07 14.48
N ILE A 267 11.82 20.89 14.00
CA ILE A 267 11.00 19.69 13.89
C ILE A 267 11.20 18.83 15.12
N GLN A 268 10.14 18.63 15.89
CA GLN A 268 10.13 17.76 17.07
C GLN A 268 9.36 16.45 16.80
N SER A 269 8.58 16.40 15.73
CA SER A 269 7.82 15.22 15.34
C SER A 269 8.69 14.11 14.75
N ILE A 270 8.25 12.86 14.91
CA ILE A 270 8.99 11.69 14.45
C ILE A 270 8.79 11.50 12.95
N GLY A 271 9.88 11.31 12.22
CA GLY A 271 9.89 11.00 10.79
C GLY A 271 9.97 9.50 10.48
N PRO A 272 9.73 9.10 9.22
CA PRO A 272 9.71 7.70 8.82
C PRO A 272 11.11 7.06 8.89
N ARG A 273 11.23 5.97 9.62
CA ARG A 273 12.47 5.18 9.79
C ARG A 273 13.03 4.62 8.47
N TYR A 274 12.13 4.22 7.56
CA TYR A 274 12.50 3.51 6.33
C TYR A 274 12.59 4.39 5.08
N CYS A 275 12.37 5.68 5.22
CA CYS A 275 12.65 6.68 4.20
C CYS A 275 13.35 7.88 4.86
N PRO A 276 14.54 7.67 5.45
CA PRO A 276 15.25 8.74 6.13
C PRO A 276 15.67 9.80 5.10
N SER A 277 15.71 11.05 5.55
CA SER A 277 16.30 12.13 4.76
C SER A 277 17.80 11.86 4.51
N ILE A 278 18.39 12.53 3.55
CA ILE A 278 19.82 12.37 3.27
C ILE A 278 20.65 12.82 4.47
N GLU A 279 20.21 13.85 5.20
CA GLU A 279 20.84 14.29 6.44
C GLU A 279 20.87 13.17 7.48
N THR A 280 19.75 12.48 7.66
CA THR A 280 19.68 11.35 8.59
C THR A 280 20.59 10.18 8.16
N LYS A 281 20.70 9.93 6.85
CA LYS A 281 21.59 8.87 6.33
C LYS A 281 23.06 9.17 6.63
N ILE A 282 23.52 10.39 6.38
CA ILE A 282 24.93 10.75 6.60
C ILE A 282 25.31 10.83 8.08
N VAL A 283 24.33 11.03 8.98
CA VAL A 283 24.56 11.00 10.44
C VAL A 283 24.52 9.57 10.96
N THR A 284 23.47 8.81 10.61
CA THR A 284 23.26 7.45 11.13
C THR A 284 24.23 6.44 10.55
N PHE A 285 24.63 6.61 9.29
CA PHE A 285 25.55 5.73 8.57
C PHE A 285 26.81 6.51 8.14
N ALA A 286 27.44 7.17 9.11
CA ALA A 286 28.59 8.04 8.88
C ALA A 286 29.84 7.29 8.36
N ASP A 287 29.87 5.96 8.53
CA ASP A 287 30.90 5.05 8.03
C ASP A 287 30.74 4.70 6.53
N LYS A 288 29.63 5.11 5.90
CA LYS A 288 29.38 4.85 4.48
C LYS A 288 29.90 5.98 3.60
N ASP A 289 30.77 5.64 2.65
CA ASP A 289 31.37 6.60 1.72
C ASP A 289 30.37 7.08 0.66
N ARG A 290 29.26 6.32 0.45
CA ARG A 290 28.25 6.60 -0.55
C ARG A 290 26.88 6.02 -0.20
N HIS A 291 25.83 6.71 -0.65
CA HIS A 291 24.45 6.24 -0.61
C HIS A 291 23.89 6.14 -2.01
N GLN A 292 23.16 5.06 -2.28
CA GLN A 292 22.52 4.87 -3.59
C GLN A 292 21.37 5.84 -3.79
N LEU A 293 21.30 6.41 -5.00
CA LEU A 293 20.23 7.27 -5.49
C LEU A 293 19.67 6.69 -6.79
N PHE A 294 18.43 7.06 -7.11
CA PHE A 294 17.81 6.73 -8.39
C PHE A 294 17.16 7.98 -8.97
N LEU A 295 17.35 8.21 -10.26
CA LEU A 295 16.62 9.20 -11.02
C LEU A 295 15.43 8.50 -11.68
N GLU A 296 14.25 8.95 -11.33
CA GLU A 296 12.97 8.38 -11.77
C GLU A 296 12.23 9.44 -12.60
N PRO A 297 11.94 9.19 -13.91
CA PRO A 297 11.20 10.15 -14.72
C PRO A 297 9.79 10.35 -14.17
N GLU A 298 9.32 11.60 -14.08
CA GLU A 298 7.97 11.91 -13.59
C GLU A 298 6.88 11.77 -14.67
N GLY A 299 7.24 11.39 -15.90
CA GLY A 299 6.30 11.14 -16.97
C GLY A 299 6.96 10.77 -18.30
N GLU A 300 6.11 10.47 -19.28
CA GLU A 300 6.50 10.05 -20.62
C GLU A 300 7.30 11.14 -21.35
N ASP A 301 6.78 12.35 -21.35
CA ASP A 301 7.28 13.47 -22.17
C ASP A 301 7.86 14.63 -21.34
N THR A 302 8.03 14.46 -20.03
CA THR A 302 8.58 15.50 -19.16
C THR A 302 10.09 15.37 -19.02
N ASN A 303 10.76 16.51 -18.80
CA ASN A 303 12.15 16.59 -18.37
C ASN A 303 12.30 16.61 -16.85
N GLU A 304 11.20 16.50 -16.10
CA GLU A 304 11.22 16.47 -14.65
C GLU A 304 11.56 15.07 -14.13
N TYR A 305 12.60 14.98 -13.29
CA TYR A 305 13.01 13.75 -12.62
C TYR A 305 12.94 13.88 -11.12
N TYR A 306 12.44 12.84 -10.48
CA TYR A 306 12.48 12.62 -9.04
C TYR A 306 13.82 11.97 -8.67
N ILE A 307 14.50 12.49 -7.63
CA ILE A 307 15.75 11.91 -7.14
C ILE A 307 15.51 11.07 -5.89
N ASN A 308 15.18 9.80 -6.10
CA ASN A 308 14.91 8.87 -5.01
C ASN A 308 16.16 8.66 -4.14
N GLY A 309 15.99 8.76 -2.83
CA GLY A 309 17.06 8.59 -1.85
C GLY A 309 17.71 9.88 -1.36
N PHE A 310 17.37 11.05 -1.95
CA PHE A 310 17.88 12.37 -1.58
C PHE A 310 16.78 13.28 -0.99
N SER A 311 15.85 12.72 -0.20
CA SER A 311 14.91 13.55 0.55
C SER A 311 15.69 14.46 1.50
N SER A 312 15.42 15.78 1.47
CA SER A 312 16.14 16.76 2.27
C SER A 312 15.22 17.88 2.74
N SER A 313 15.50 18.41 3.92
CA SER A 313 14.89 19.63 4.44
C SER A 313 15.88 20.79 4.58
N LEU A 314 17.11 20.62 4.11
CA LEU A 314 18.13 21.67 4.09
C LEU A 314 17.72 22.84 3.17
N PRO A 315 18.30 24.03 3.34
CA PRO A 315 18.09 25.16 2.43
C PRO A 315 18.39 24.80 0.98
N LEU A 316 17.69 25.47 0.05
CA LEU A 316 17.78 25.20 -1.40
C LEU A 316 19.22 25.24 -1.92
N GLU A 317 19.99 26.25 -1.51
CA GLU A 317 21.38 26.41 -1.97
C GLU A 317 22.27 25.24 -1.52
N VAL A 318 22.05 24.72 -0.31
CA VAL A 318 22.79 23.56 0.21
C VAL A 318 22.44 22.29 -0.55
N GLN A 319 21.14 22.08 -0.85
CA GLN A 319 20.69 20.95 -1.65
C GLN A 319 21.34 20.96 -3.03
N LEU A 320 21.36 22.13 -3.68
CA LEU A 320 21.94 22.29 -5.02
C LEU A 320 23.47 22.11 -5.01
N GLU A 321 24.15 22.69 -4.03
CA GLU A 321 25.59 22.55 -3.86
C GLU A 321 26.00 21.11 -3.63
N ALA A 322 25.31 20.40 -2.72
CA ALA A 322 25.55 18.99 -2.43
C ALA A 322 25.35 18.10 -3.65
N LEU A 323 24.29 18.30 -4.42
CA LEU A 323 24.03 17.55 -5.65
C LEU A 323 25.12 17.78 -6.70
N ARG A 324 25.62 19.00 -6.85
CA ARG A 324 26.68 19.33 -7.79
C ARG A 324 28.06 18.74 -7.46
N GLN A 325 28.25 18.24 -6.22
CA GLN A 325 29.45 17.45 -5.89
C GLN A 325 29.45 16.04 -6.48
N ILE A 326 28.29 15.57 -6.97
CA ILE A 326 28.18 14.28 -7.66
C ILE A 326 28.55 14.52 -9.14
N PRO A 327 29.59 13.85 -9.68
CA PRO A 327 30.11 14.14 -11.02
C PRO A 327 29.03 14.15 -12.12
N GLU A 328 28.12 13.19 -12.07
CA GLU A 328 27.05 13.02 -13.06
C GLU A 328 25.96 14.11 -12.94
N LEU A 329 25.95 14.84 -11.83
CA LEU A 329 25.02 15.93 -11.53
C LEU A 329 25.70 17.32 -11.44
N ARG A 330 26.94 17.46 -11.92
CA ARG A 330 27.74 18.70 -11.81
C ARG A 330 27.07 19.95 -12.37
N ASP A 331 26.21 19.79 -13.38
CA ASP A 331 25.48 20.88 -14.05
C ASP A 331 23.99 20.91 -13.65
N VAL A 332 23.58 20.15 -12.62
CA VAL A 332 22.18 19.96 -12.27
C VAL A 332 21.46 21.29 -12.00
N ARG A 333 20.25 21.38 -12.54
CA ARG A 333 19.27 22.44 -12.25
C ARG A 333 18.04 21.84 -11.58
N LEU A 334 17.46 22.59 -10.63
CA LEU A 334 16.27 22.18 -9.92
C LEU A 334 15.03 22.85 -10.51
N TYR A 335 13.94 22.10 -10.63
CA TYR A 335 12.60 22.68 -10.80
C TYR A 335 12.02 23.13 -9.48
N ARG A 336 12.26 22.40 -8.39
CA ARG A 336 11.84 22.72 -7.02
C ARG A 336 12.71 22.00 -5.98
N PRO A 337 12.88 22.58 -4.79
CA PRO A 337 13.66 21.93 -3.71
C PRO A 337 12.92 20.76 -3.09
N GLY A 338 13.67 19.92 -2.39
CA GLY A 338 13.14 19.02 -1.36
C GLY A 338 12.71 19.80 -0.12
N TYR A 339 11.82 19.19 0.66
CA TYR A 339 11.35 19.78 1.93
C TYR A 339 10.88 18.68 2.88
N ALA A 340 10.87 19.01 4.17
CA ALA A 340 10.11 18.26 5.15
C ALA A 340 8.73 18.88 5.34
N ILE A 341 7.74 18.04 5.67
CA ILE A 341 6.40 18.51 6.03
C ILE A 341 5.95 17.85 7.33
N GLU A 342 5.49 18.67 8.28
CA GLU A 342 4.77 18.25 9.47
C GLU A 342 3.27 18.44 9.28
N TYR A 343 2.50 17.49 9.81
CA TYR A 343 1.04 17.47 9.68
C TYR A 343 0.41 16.75 10.86
N ASP A 344 -0.87 17.01 11.14
CA ASP A 344 -1.61 16.34 12.19
C ASP A 344 -2.03 14.94 11.73
N PHE A 345 -1.94 13.97 12.65
CA PHE A 345 -2.50 12.63 12.50
C PHE A 345 -3.28 12.25 13.76
N PHE A 346 -4.13 11.23 13.65
CA PHE A 346 -4.94 10.72 14.76
C PHE A 346 -4.46 9.32 15.15
N ASP A 347 -4.37 9.07 16.46
CA ASP A 347 -3.98 7.76 16.99
C ASP A 347 -4.93 6.66 16.47
N PRO A 348 -4.47 5.74 15.60
CA PRO A 348 -5.35 4.77 14.96
C PRO A 348 -5.90 3.70 15.92
N THR A 349 -5.39 3.60 17.15
CA THR A 349 -5.97 2.71 18.18
C THR A 349 -7.38 3.11 18.60
N GLN A 350 -7.80 4.33 18.24
CA GLN A 350 -9.17 4.86 18.42
C GLN A 350 -10.14 4.43 17.31
N LEU A 351 -9.69 3.60 16.37
CA LEU A 351 -10.52 3.10 15.27
C LEU A 351 -10.90 1.64 15.49
N HIS A 352 -12.07 1.27 15.00
CA HIS A 352 -12.44 -0.11 14.78
C HIS A 352 -11.69 -0.69 13.57
N HIS A 353 -11.71 -1.99 13.35
CA HIS A 353 -11.16 -2.64 12.15
C HIS A 353 -11.88 -2.22 10.85
N THR A 354 -13.06 -1.63 10.98
CA THR A 354 -13.81 -0.98 9.89
C THR A 354 -13.26 0.39 9.52
N LEU A 355 -12.30 0.92 10.29
CA LEU A 355 -11.77 2.28 10.28
C LEU A 355 -12.76 3.36 10.75
N GLU A 356 -13.90 2.98 11.30
CA GLU A 356 -14.78 3.90 12.01
C GLU A 356 -14.18 4.32 13.36
N SER A 357 -14.37 5.58 13.74
CA SER A 357 -13.95 6.11 15.04
C SER A 357 -14.76 5.50 16.18
N LYS A 358 -14.09 5.07 17.26
CA LYS A 358 -14.72 4.64 18.52
C LYS A 358 -15.29 5.81 19.34
N VAL A 359 -14.93 7.05 18.99
CA VAL A 359 -15.28 8.28 19.73
C VAL A 359 -16.41 9.04 19.07
N VAL A 360 -16.36 9.19 17.75
CA VAL A 360 -17.36 9.88 16.94
C VAL A 360 -17.96 8.87 15.98
N SER A 361 -19.23 8.54 16.16
CA SER A 361 -19.90 7.55 15.31
C SER A 361 -20.12 8.07 13.89
N HIS A 362 -20.11 7.16 12.91
CA HIS A 362 -20.23 7.42 11.46
C HIS A 362 -19.09 8.27 10.87
N LEU A 363 -18.01 8.50 11.63
CA LEU A 363 -16.78 9.13 11.16
C LEU A 363 -15.72 8.06 10.90
N TYR A 364 -15.23 7.99 9.68
CA TYR A 364 -14.15 7.10 9.25
C TYR A 364 -12.88 7.90 8.99
N LEU A 365 -11.72 7.33 9.32
CA LEU A 365 -10.42 7.92 9.03
C LEU A 365 -9.59 6.94 8.19
N ALA A 366 -9.02 7.42 7.09
CA ALA A 366 -8.25 6.56 6.21
C ALA A 366 -7.02 7.28 5.61
N GLY A 367 -5.95 6.52 5.42
CA GLY A 367 -4.72 7.00 4.82
C GLY A 367 -3.77 7.65 5.82
N GLN A 368 -3.09 8.70 5.40
CA GLN A 368 -1.99 9.31 6.16
C GLN A 368 -2.42 9.93 7.48
N VAL A 369 -3.68 10.32 7.61
CA VAL A 369 -4.27 10.81 8.88
C VAL A 369 -4.27 9.76 10.00
N ASN A 370 -4.08 8.48 9.66
CA ASN A 370 -3.90 7.37 10.61
C ASN A 370 -2.42 7.07 10.90
N GLY A 371 -1.50 7.97 10.53
CA GLY A 371 -0.06 7.81 10.76
C GLY A 371 0.63 6.83 9.81
N THR A 372 0.07 6.55 8.64
CA THR A 372 0.74 5.75 7.60
C THR A 372 1.48 6.62 6.59
N THR A 373 2.48 6.05 5.90
CA THR A 373 3.13 6.67 4.74
C THR A 373 3.16 5.70 3.57
N GLY A 374 2.52 6.08 2.48
CA GLY A 374 2.49 5.35 1.21
C GLY A 374 1.14 5.41 0.54
N TYR A 375 1.15 5.45 -0.79
CA TYR A 375 -0.04 5.54 -1.61
C TYR A 375 -0.91 4.29 -1.48
N GLU A 376 -0.25 3.13 -1.42
CA GLU A 376 -0.86 1.82 -1.36
C GLU A 376 -1.55 1.59 -0.01
N GLU A 377 -0.87 1.96 1.08
CA GLU A 377 -1.45 1.92 2.42
C GLU A 377 -2.66 2.85 2.53
N ALA A 378 -2.58 4.03 1.88
CA ALA A 378 -3.70 4.96 1.85
C ALA A 378 -4.87 4.40 1.00
N GLY A 379 -4.59 3.85 -0.19
CA GLY A 379 -5.59 3.24 -1.05
C GLY A 379 -6.31 2.07 -0.38
N GLY A 380 -5.56 1.15 0.26
CA GLY A 380 -6.12 0.02 0.99
C GLY A 380 -7.05 0.46 2.13
N GLN A 381 -6.63 1.44 2.94
CA GLN A 381 -7.47 2.00 3.99
C GLN A 381 -8.72 2.70 3.42
N GLY A 382 -8.54 3.50 2.36
CA GLY A 382 -9.64 4.20 1.70
C GLY A 382 -10.70 3.24 1.21
N LEU A 383 -10.29 2.17 0.53
CA LEU A 383 -11.19 1.13 0.04
C LEU A 383 -12.01 0.50 1.18
N ILE A 384 -11.34 0.09 2.27
CA ILE A 384 -12.02 -0.51 3.43
C ILE A 384 -12.96 0.49 4.13
N ALA A 385 -12.56 1.75 4.27
CA ALA A 385 -13.42 2.79 4.84
C ALA A 385 -14.66 3.06 3.97
N GLY A 386 -14.49 3.13 2.64
CA GLY A 386 -15.59 3.32 1.69
C GLY A 386 -16.60 2.17 1.73
N ILE A 387 -16.10 0.92 1.74
CA ILE A 387 -16.94 -0.27 1.88
C ILE A 387 -17.73 -0.22 3.19
N ASN A 388 -17.06 0.04 4.33
CA ASN A 388 -17.72 0.00 5.64
C ASN A 388 -18.66 1.18 5.87
N ALA A 389 -18.36 2.36 5.34
CA ALA A 389 -19.30 3.47 5.37
C ALA A 389 -20.59 3.13 4.63
N HIS A 390 -20.48 2.51 3.44
CA HIS A 390 -21.65 1.98 2.72
C HIS A 390 -22.41 0.94 3.55
N GLN A 391 -21.71 -0.07 4.09
CA GLN A 391 -22.33 -1.13 4.87
C GLN A 391 -23.12 -0.56 6.07
N GLN A 392 -22.53 0.42 6.78
CA GLN A 392 -23.17 1.04 7.94
C GLN A 392 -24.42 1.85 7.56
N VAL A 393 -24.32 2.67 6.50
CA VAL A 393 -25.45 3.51 6.03
C VAL A 393 -26.64 2.65 5.60
N HIS A 394 -26.37 1.47 5.02
CA HIS A 394 -27.40 0.52 4.57
C HIS A 394 -27.72 -0.58 5.58
N GLU A 395 -27.25 -0.47 6.84
CA GLU A 395 -27.49 -1.43 7.92
C GLU A 395 -27.05 -2.87 7.57
N LEU A 396 -25.97 -2.99 6.77
CA LEU A 396 -25.39 -4.26 6.36
C LEU A 396 -24.26 -4.68 7.31
N ALA A 397 -23.86 -5.96 7.25
CA ALA A 397 -22.78 -6.48 8.07
C ALA A 397 -21.44 -5.79 7.76
N PRO A 398 -20.61 -5.46 8.75
CA PRO A 398 -19.31 -4.84 8.53
C PRO A 398 -18.37 -5.78 7.75
N PHE A 399 -17.50 -5.19 6.94
CA PHE A 399 -16.49 -5.90 6.16
C PHE A 399 -15.11 -5.71 6.78
N THR A 400 -14.46 -6.79 7.16
CA THR A 400 -13.08 -6.80 7.67
C THR A 400 -12.27 -7.90 7.02
N LEU A 401 -10.97 -7.73 6.98
CA LEU A 401 -10.00 -8.71 6.49
C LEU A 401 -9.09 -9.14 7.63
N SER A 402 -8.86 -10.45 7.75
CA SER A 402 -7.92 -10.99 8.72
C SER A 402 -6.46 -10.85 8.23
N ARG A 403 -5.51 -11.03 9.15
CA ARG A 403 -4.07 -11.02 8.86
C ARG A 403 -3.63 -12.19 7.97
N SER A 404 -4.41 -13.26 7.92
CA SER A 404 -4.18 -14.44 7.08
C SER A 404 -4.81 -14.32 5.68
N GLU A 405 -5.73 -13.35 5.49
CA GLU A 405 -6.42 -13.13 4.21
C GLU A 405 -5.74 -12.07 3.33
N ALA A 406 -5.20 -11.00 3.94
CA ALA A 406 -4.68 -9.88 3.17
C ALA A 406 -3.60 -9.07 3.90
N TYR A 407 -2.67 -8.47 3.14
CA TYR A 407 -1.78 -7.41 3.64
C TYR A 407 -2.57 -6.19 4.11
N ILE A 408 -3.71 -5.88 3.49
CA ILE A 408 -4.64 -4.84 3.97
C ILE A 408 -5.15 -5.21 5.37
N GLY A 409 -5.44 -6.49 5.63
CA GLY A 409 -5.81 -6.98 6.96
C GLY A 409 -4.67 -6.81 7.98
N VAL A 410 -3.44 -7.16 7.59
CA VAL A 410 -2.24 -6.93 8.44
C VAL A 410 -2.06 -5.44 8.74
N LEU A 411 -2.18 -4.58 7.73
CA LEU A 411 -2.07 -3.11 7.85
C LEU A 411 -3.06 -2.57 8.88
N ILE A 412 -4.33 -2.85 8.71
CA ILE A 412 -5.39 -2.31 9.57
C ILE A 412 -5.26 -2.86 11.00
N ASP A 413 -5.02 -4.16 11.14
CA ASP A 413 -4.84 -4.76 12.45
C ASP A 413 -3.61 -4.17 13.20
N ASP A 414 -2.48 -3.97 12.53
CA ASP A 414 -1.32 -3.30 13.14
C ASP A 414 -1.66 -1.88 13.60
N LEU A 415 -2.39 -1.11 12.80
CA LEU A 415 -2.78 0.25 13.15
C LEU A 415 -3.68 0.30 14.39
N VAL A 416 -4.75 -0.48 14.40
CA VAL A 416 -5.78 -0.37 15.43
C VAL A 416 -5.43 -1.09 16.74
N THR A 417 -4.51 -2.07 16.70
CA THR A 417 -4.08 -2.83 17.87
C THR A 417 -2.74 -2.36 18.46
N LYS A 418 -1.78 -2.04 17.60
CA LYS A 418 -0.42 -1.64 18.03
C LYS A 418 -0.26 -0.12 18.09
N GLY A 419 -1.04 0.61 17.27
CA GLY A 419 -0.83 2.04 17.08
C GLY A 419 0.42 2.33 16.27
N VAL A 420 0.84 3.60 16.28
CA VAL A 420 2.01 4.08 15.54
C VAL A 420 2.85 5.00 16.42
N ASP A 421 4.11 4.64 16.61
CA ASP A 421 5.10 5.49 17.29
C ASP A 421 5.93 6.29 16.27
N GLU A 422 5.95 5.84 15.03
CA GLU A 422 6.59 6.47 13.86
C GLU A 422 5.69 6.26 12.62
N PRO A 423 5.85 7.05 11.54
CA PRO A 423 5.05 6.84 10.34
C PRO A 423 5.11 5.39 9.86
N TYR A 424 3.95 4.71 9.92
CA TYR A 424 3.82 3.29 9.58
C TYR A 424 4.07 3.06 8.09
N ARG A 425 4.81 2.01 7.78
CA ARG A 425 5.01 1.52 6.43
C ARG A 425 4.90 -0.01 6.39
N MET A 426 4.24 -0.53 5.37
CA MET A 426 4.12 -1.97 5.18
C MET A 426 5.43 -2.58 4.67
N PHE A 427 5.78 -3.74 5.22
CA PHE A 427 6.87 -4.60 4.80
C PHE A 427 6.44 -6.06 4.87
N THR A 428 7.08 -6.91 4.07
CA THR A 428 6.81 -8.36 4.07
C THR A 428 7.08 -9.03 5.43
N SER A 429 7.97 -8.44 6.24
CA SER A 429 8.26 -8.94 7.60
C SER A 429 7.14 -8.71 8.62
N ARG A 430 6.15 -7.86 8.30
CA ARG A 430 4.98 -7.63 9.17
C ARG A 430 3.91 -8.72 9.02
N ALA A 431 3.93 -9.44 7.90
CA ALA A 431 2.99 -10.53 7.62
C ALA A 431 3.60 -11.87 8.08
N GLU A 432 2.94 -12.53 9.00
CA GLU A 432 3.31 -13.84 9.52
C GLU A 432 3.13 -14.92 8.44
N TYR A 433 2.06 -14.84 7.68
CA TYR A 433 1.61 -15.83 6.69
C TYR A 433 1.86 -15.38 5.24
N ARG A 434 3.03 -14.78 4.97
CA ARG A 434 3.29 -14.14 3.67
C ARG A 434 3.23 -15.06 2.46
N ILE A 435 3.40 -16.39 2.62
CA ILE A 435 3.22 -17.35 1.51
C ILE A 435 1.73 -17.50 1.13
N LEU A 436 0.81 -17.22 2.06
CA LEU A 436 -0.62 -17.18 1.79
C LEU A 436 -1.07 -15.84 1.18
N LEU A 437 -0.23 -14.78 1.29
CA LEU A 437 -0.56 -13.41 0.89
C LEU A 437 0.21 -12.97 -0.36
N ARG A 438 0.47 -13.90 -1.28
CA ARG A 438 1.20 -13.59 -2.50
C ARG A 438 0.41 -12.65 -3.41
N GLN A 439 1.14 -11.90 -4.23
CA GLN A 439 0.54 -10.98 -5.20
C GLN A 439 -0.21 -11.70 -6.33
N ASP A 440 0.28 -12.89 -6.74
CA ASP A 440 -0.22 -13.67 -7.87
C ASP A 440 -1.59 -14.33 -7.62
N ASP A 441 -2.00 -14.48 -6.35
CA ASP A 441 -3.25 -15.11 -5.95
C ASP A 441 -4.23 -14.19 -5.20
N ALA A 442 -4.00 -12.89 -5.21
CA ALA A 442 -4.86 -11.93 -4.51
C ALA A 442 -6.31 -12.00 -5.02
N ASP A 443 -6.52 -12.22 -6.32
CA ASP A 443 -7.83 -12.40 -6.93
C ASP A 443 -8.55 -13.64 -6.40
N MET A 444 -7.84 -14.75 -6.23
CA MET A 444 -8.41 -16.00 -5.71
C MET A 444 -8.86 -15.88 -4.25
N ARG A 445 -8.15 -15.06 -3.46
CA ARG A 445 -8.50 -14.83 -2.05
C ARG A 445 -9.62 -13.81 -1.87
N LEU A 446 -9.60 -12.72 -2.63
CA LEU A 446 -10.38 -11.51 -2.33
C LEU A 446 -11.50 -11.21 -3.32
N THR A 447 -11.40 -11.62 -4.59
CA THR A 447 -12.50 -11.40 -5.55
C THR A 447 -13.80 -12.10 -5.16
N PRO A 448 -13.82 -13.31 -4.56
CA PRO A 448 -15.07 -13.88 -4.02
C PRO A 448 -15.68 -13.03 -2.91
N ARG A 449 -14.84 -12.39 -2.06
CA ARG A 449 -15.29 -11.46 -1.02
C ARG A 449 -15.90 -10.20 -1.63
N ALA A 450 -15.25 -9.65 -2.68
CA ALA A 450 -15.75 -8.50 -3.42
C ALA A 450 -17.06 -8.80 -4.16
N ALA A 451 -17.22 -10.00 -4.70
CA ALA A 451 -18.47 -10.46 -5.35
C ALA A 451 -19.63 -10.54 -4.34
N ALA A 452 -19.36 -11.06 -3.14
CA ALA A 452 -20.36 -11.12 -2.06
C ALA A 452 -20.83 -9.72 -1.59
N LEU A 453 -19.95 -8.71 -1.69
CA LEU A 453 -20.30 -7.30 -1.42
C LEU A 453 -21.06 -6.63 -2.59
N GLY A 454 -20.99 -7.17 -3.81
CA GLY A 454 -21.47 -6.51 -5.02
C GLY A 454 -20.46 -5.55 -5.65
N LEU A 455 -19.20 -5.52 -5.19
CA LEU A 455 -18.16 -4.63 -5.70
C LEU A 455 -17.39 -5.22 -6.90
N ALA A 456 -17.28 -6.56 -7.00
CA ALA A 456 -16.73 -7.20 -8.18
C ALA A 456 -17.75 -7.26 -9.32
N THR A 457 -17.31 -6.87 -10.52
CA THR A 457 -18.15 -6.97 -11.73
C THR A 457 -18.33 -8.45 -12.16
N PRO A 458 -19.43 -8.77 -12.86
CA PRO A 458 -19.62 -10.12 -13.43
C PRO A 458 -18.45 -10.57 -14.32
N GLU A 459 -17.85 -9.64 -15.07
CA GLU A 459 -16.66 -9.90 -15.88
C GLU A 459 -15.47 -10.34 -15.02
N ARG A 460 -15.19 -9.63 -13.91
CA ARG A 460 -14.10 -9.99 -12.98
C ARG A 460 -14.31 -11.40 -12.39
N VAL A 461 -15.54 -11.74 -12.03
CA VAL A 461 -15.88 -13.06 -11.50
C VAL A 461 -15.66 -14.14 -12.57
N ALA A 462 -16.12 -13.89 -13.80
CA ALA A 462 -15.95 -14.85 -14.92
C ALA A 462 -14.46 -15.07 -15.24
N LEU A 463 -13.63 -14.01 -15.24
CA LEU A 463 -12.19 -14.12 -15.44
C LEU A 463 -11.51 -14.94 -14.33
N LEU A 464 -11.94 -14.78 -13.08
CA LEU A 464 -11.44 -15.58 -11.96
C LEU A 464 -11.83 -17.06 -12.11
N GLU A 465 -13.08 -17.35 -12.42
CA GLU A 465 -13.57 -18.72 -12.63
C GLU A 465 -12.83 -19.43 -13.78
N GLU A 466 -12.58 -18.73 -14.87
CA GLU A 466 -11.76 -19.22 -15.97
C GLU A 466 -10.33 -19.52 -15.51
N LYS A 467 -9.68 -18.57 -14.81
CA LYS A 467 -8.32 -18.74 -14.27
C LYS A 467 -8.22 -19.97 -13.36
N ILE A 468 -9.16 -20.16 -12.45
CA ILE A 468 -9.19 -21.31 -11.54
C ILE A 468 -9.33 -22.61 -12.32
N ARG A 469 -10.31 -22.68 -13.25
CA ARG A 469 -10.57 -23.88 -14.04
C ARG A 469 -9.36 -24.30 -14.88
N GLU A 470 -8.75 -23.37 -15.60
CA GLU A 470 -7.61 -23.65 -16.48
C GLU A 470 -6.36 -24.03 -15.68
N ARG A 471 -6.09 -23.32 -14.56
CA ARG A 471 -5.01 -23.66 -13.63
C ARG A 471 -5.17 -25.06 -13.06
N ASP A 472 -6.35 -25.40 -12.55
CA ASP A 472 -6.59 -26.68 -11.89
C ASP A 472 -6.54 -27.83 -12.91
N ALA A 473 -6.99 -27.61 -14.14
CA ALA A 473 -6.85 -28.54 -15.24
C ALA A 473 -5.37 -28.81 -15.58
N LEU A 474 -4.53 -27.76 -15.57
CA LEU A 474 -3.09 -27.90 -15.79
C LEU A 474 -2.41 -28.68 -14.66
N ILE A 475 -2.73 -28.35 -13.40
CA ILE A 475 -2.18 -29.05 -12.23
C ILE A 475 -2.59 -30.54 -12.27
N ALA A 476 -3.87 -30.83 -12.49
CA ALA A 476 -4.37 -32.20 -12.58
C ALA A 476 -3.69 -33.02 -13.71
N PHE A 477 -3.42 -32.36 -14.86
CA PHE A 477 -2.66 -33.02 -15.93
C PHE A 477 -1.23 -33.35 -15.48
N ILE A 478 -0.53 -32.39 -14.82
CA ILE A 478 0.86 -32.59 -14.35
C ILE A 478 0.92 -33.69 -13.28
N GLU A 479 -0.02 -33.74 -12.36
CA GLU A 479 -0.11 -34.79 -11.33
C GLU A 479 -0.48 -36.17 -11.91
N GLY A 480 -1.33 -36.20 -12.95
CA GLY A 480 -1.81 -37.44 -13.58
C GLY A 480 -0.80 -38.05 -14.56
N TYR A 481 -0.02 -37.23 -15.26
CA TYR A 481 0.84 -37.68 -16.34
C TYR A 481 2.09 -38.41 -15.85
N SER A 482 2.31 -39.65 -16.36
CA SER A 482 3.49 -40.44 -16.04
C SER A 482 4.52 -40.39 -17.15
N ILE A 483 5.80 -40.22 -16.81
CA ILE A 483 6.91 -40.16 -17.74
C ILE A 483 7.91 -41.30 -17.47
N ARG A 484 8.44 -41.90 -18.53
CA ARG A 484 9.45 -42.96 -18.43
C ARG A 484 10.86 -42.39 -18.61
N PRO A 485 11.89 -43.04 -18.00
CA PRO A 485 13.28 -42.60 -18.08
C PRO A 485 13.78 -42.43 -19.53
N ASP A 486 13.43 -43.36 -20.43
CA ASP A 486 13.83 -43.34 -21.84
C ASP A 486 13.35 -42.08 -22.59
N LYS A 487 12.33 -41.39 -22.09
CA LYS A 487 11.73 -40.20 -22.72
C LYS A 487 12.27 -38.88 -22.23
N ILE A 488 12.95 -38.86 -21.08
CA ILE A 488 13.35 -37.58 -20.42
C ILE A 488 14.83 -37.55 -20.00
N ASN A 489 15.47 -38.71 -19.77
CA ASN A 489 16.85 -38.73 -19.28
C ASN A 489 17.85 -38.04 -20.22
N PRO A 490 17.76 -38.17 -21.56
CA PRO A 490 18.67 -37.45 -22.44
C PRO A 490 18.66 -35.92 -22.22
N GLN A 491 17.46 -35.35 -21.97
CA GLN A 491 17.30 -33.89 -21.69
C GLN A 491 17.77 -33.52 -20.28
N LEU A 492 17.48 -34.39 -19.29
CA LEU A 492 17.97 -34.19 -17.92
C LEU A 492 19.49 -34.20 -17.87
N GLU A 493 20.14 -35.18 -18.52
CA GLU A 493 21.60 -35.27 -18.58
C GLU A 493 22.23 -34.11 -19.34
N ALA A 494 21.63 -33.68 -20.46
CA ALA A 494 22.06 -32.51 -21.23
C ALA A 494 21.96 -31.20 -20.39
N ALA A 495 20.97 -31.13 -19.48
CA ALA A 495 20.81 -30.02 -18.54
C ALA A 495 21.68 -30.17 -17.25
N GLY A 496 22.52 -31.19 -17.14
CA GLY A 496 23.36 -31.47 -15.97
C GLY A 496 22.58 -31.95 -14.73
N LEU A 497 21.39 -32.51 -14.94
CA LEU A 497 20.52 -32.97 -13.86
C LEU A 497 20.54 -34.50 -13.73
N ALA A 498 20.27 -34.98 -12.52
CA ALA A 498 20.25 -36.43 -12.23
C ALA A 498 19.15 -37.12 -13.05
N PRO A 499 19.49 -38.22 -13.82
CA PRO A 499 18.52 -38.96 -14.58
C PRO A 499 17.57 -39.73 -13.67
N LEU A 500 16.41 -40.08 -14.21
CA LEU A 500 15.44 -40.94 -13.55
C LEU A 500 15.89 -42.40 -13.60
N ARG A 501 15.75 -43.11 -12.49
CA ARG A 501 15.99 -44.58 -12.40
C ARG A 501 14.75 -45.40 -12.78
N GLN A 502 13.57 -44.86 -12.57
CA GLN A 502 12.29 -45.45 -12.85
C GLN A 502 11.29 -44.40 -13.33
N GLY A 503 10.16 -44.82 -13.88
CA GLY A 503 9.08 -43.90 -14.26
C GLY A 503 8.55 -43.16 -13.03
N CYS A 504 8.20 -41.89 -13.24
CA CYS A 504 7.65 -41.01 -12.20
C CYS A 504 6.47 -40.22 -12.74
N LYS A 505 5.78 -39.49 -11.89
CA LYS A 505 4.80 -38.48 -12.30
C LYS A 505 5.50 -37.21 -12.74
N LEU A 506 4.88 -36.47 -13.66
CA LEU A 506 5.45 -35.21 -14.15
C LEU A 506 5.60 -34.20 -13.02
N VAL A 507 4.71 -34.19 -12.02
CA VAL A 507 4.80 -33.37 -10.82
C VAL A 507 6.12 -33.57 -10.07
N ASP A 508 6.68 -34.78 -10.04
CA ASP A 508 7.97 -35.03 -9.38
C ASP A 508 9.15 -34.30 -10.06
N LEU A 509 9.01 -34.03 -11.35
CA LEU A 509 9.98 -33.21 -12.09
C LEU A 509 9.75 -31.73 -11.88
N VAL A 510 8.50 -31.26 -11.85
CA VAL A 510 8.17 -29.86 -11.54
C VAL A 510 8.64 -29.46 -10.13
N LEU A 511 8.59 -30.38 -9.17
CA LEU A 511 9.09 -30.18 -7.80
C LEU A 511 10.61 -29.98 -7.73
N ARG A 512 11.38 -30.32 -8.77
CA ARG A 512 12.82 -30.03 -8.80
C ARG A 512 13.04 -28.52 -8.99
N PRO A 513 13.81 -27.83 -8.10
CA PRO A 513 13.98 -26.38 -8.17
C PRO A 513 14.54 -25.86 -9.50
N GLN A 514 15.34 -26.68 -10.19
CA GLN A 514 16.02 -26.34 -11.43
C GLN A 514 15.14 -26.43 -12.69
N LEU A 515 13.96 -27.05 -12.58
CA LEU A 515 13.04 -27.28 -13.71
C LEU A 515 11.82 -26.39 -13.59
N SER A 516 11.42 -25.78 -14.70
CA SER A 516 10.16 -25.06 -14.82
C SER A 516 9.15 -25.84 -15.67
N ILE A 517 7.87 -25.51 -15.55
CA ILE A 517 6.82 -26.08 -16.41
C ILE A 517 7.11 -25.76 -17.87
N LEU A 518 7.57 -24.55 -18.20
CA LEU A 518 7.92 -24.16 -19.57
C LEU A 518 9.06 -25.00 -20.13
N GLN A 519 10.14 -25.19 -19.37
CA GLN A 519 11.26 -26.05 -19.80
C GLN A 519 10.83 -27.51 -19.99
N LEU A 520 9.98 -28.02 -19.09
CA LEU A 520 9.44 -29.37 -19.24
C LEU A 520 8.52 -29.51 -20.47
N ALA A 521 7.82 -28.45 -20.86
CA ALA A 521 6.98 -28.44 -22.05
C ALA A 521 7.80 -28.63 -23.33
N GLU A 522 9.03 -28.06 -23.42
CA GLU A 522 9.96 -28.27 -24.54
C GLU A 522 10.38 -29.75 -24.68
N TRP A 523 10.41 -30.48 -23.57
CA TRP A 523 10.87 -31.87 -23.52
C TRP A 523 9.71 -32.90 -23.59
N VAL A 524 8.49 -32.47 -23.19
CA VAL A 524 7.31 -33.33 -23.08
C VAL A 524 6.20 -32.83 -23.99
N PRO A 525 6.08 -33.32 -25.23
CA PRO A 525 5.10 -32.83 -26.20
C PRO A 525 3.63 -32.91 -25.73
N ALA A 526 3.33 -33.80 -24.78
CA ALA A 526 1.99 -33.89 -24.18
C ALA A 526 1.69 -32.68 -23.29
N LEU A 527 2.69 -32.19 -22.55
CA LEU A 527 2.57 -30.98 -21.73
C LEU A 527 2.43 -29.75 -22.62
N GLU A 528 3.23 -29.63 -23.68
CA GLU A 528 3.13 -28.54 -24.62
C GLU A 528 1.73 -28.43 -25.23
N ARG A 529 1.17 -29.59 -25.70
CA ARG A 529 -0.21 -29.62 -26.20
C ARG A 529 -1.25 -29.21 -25.16
N GLN A 530 -1.01 -29.52 -23.88
CA GLN A 530 -1.89 -29.07 -22.79
C GLN A 530 -1.78 -27.53 -22.60
N LEU A 531 -0.56 -26.99 -22.60
CA LEU A 531 -0.36 -25.52 -22.50
C LEU A 531 -0.93 -24.77 -23.71
N ALA A 532 -0.87 -25.35 -24.91
CA ALA A 532 -1.44 -24.75 -26.11
C ALA A 532 -2.96 -24.64 -26.11
N ARG A 533 -3.65 -25.36 -25.21
CA ARG A 533 -5.12 -25.31 -25.05
C ARG A 533 -5.57 -24.15 -24.17
N ILE A 534 -4.66 -23.52 -23.40
CA ILE A 534 -4.98 -22.39 -22.53
C ILE A 534 -5.31 -21.18 -23.43
N PRO A 535 -6.53 -20.65 -23.39
CA PRO A 535 -7.00 -19.68 -24.40
C PRO A 535 -6.42 -18.27 -24.17
N SER A 536 -6.21 -17.89 -22.90
CA SER A 536 -5.75 -16.56 -22.52
C SER A 536 -4.80 -16.62 -21.31
N ARG A 537 -4.03 -15.58 -21.07
CA ARG A 537 -3.16 -15.43 -19.87
C ARG A 537 -2.27 -16.64 -19.56
N ARG A 538 -1.76 -17.29 -20.61
CA ARG A 538 -1.03 -18.55 -20.52
C ARG A 538 0.17 -18.50 -19.56
N GLU A 539 0.97 -17.43 -19.64
CA GLU A 539 2.17 -17.28 -18.81
C GLU A 539 1.82 -17.10 -17.32
N GLU A 540 0.80 -16.30 -17.02
CA GLU A 540 0.27 -16.13 -15.67
C GLU A 540 -0.22 -17.43 -15.06
N LEU A 541 -0.98 -18.22 -15.84
CA LEU A 541 -1.51 -19.51 -15.40
C LEU A 541 -0.42 -20.55 -15.15
N ILE A 542 0.60 -20.59 -16.00
CA ILE A 542 1.75 -21.48 -15.85
C ILE A 542 2.53 -21.13 -14.58
N GLU A 543 2.80 -19.83 -14.36
CA GLU A 543 3.51 -19.36 -13.17
C GLU A 543 2.71 -19.70 -11.90
N CYS A 544 1.42 -19.43 -11.89
CA CYS A 544 0.55 -19.74 -10.76
C CYS A 544 0.52 -21.25 -10.45
N ALA A 545 0.39 -22.11 -11.46
CA ALA A 545 0.42 -23.56 -11.30
C ALA A 545 1.78 -24.05 -10.77
N GLU A 546 2.88 -23.52 -11.30
CA GLU A 546 4.24 -23.86 -10.85
C GLU A 546 4.46 -23.50 -9.38
N ILE A 547 4.03 -22.30 -8.96
CA ILE A 547 4.12 -21.85 -7.57
C ILE A 547 3.31 -22.78 -6.65
N LEU A 548 2.07 -23.08 -7.00
CA LEU A 548 1.21 -23.95 -6.20
C LEU A 548 1.80 -25.36 -6.04
N ILE A 549 2.36 -25.94 -7.09
CA ILE A 549 3.01 -27.26 -7.02
C ILE A 549 4.27 -27.19 -6.14
N LYS A 550 5.20 -26.26 -6.43
CA LYS A 550 6.50 -26.20 -5.74
C LYS A 550 6.40 -25.84 -4.27
N TYR A 551 5.42 -25.01 -3.90
CA TYR A 551 5.26 -24.51 -2.54
C TYR A 551 4.09 -25.13 -1.77
N SER A 552 3.44 -26.17 -2.31
CA SER A 552 2.27 -26.83 -1.71
C SER A 552 2.44 -27.19 -0.23
N GLY A 553 3.56 -27.81 0.13
CA GLY A 553 3.84 -28.20 1.52
C GLY A 553 4.08 -27.03 2.47
N TYR A 554 4.58 -25.88 1.97
CA TYR A 554 4.71 -24.66 2.76
C TYR A 554 3.37 -23.97 2.94
N ILE A 555 2.58 -23.85 1.87
CA ILE A 555 1.25 -23.26 1.87
C ILE A 555 0.34 -24.01 2.85
N GLU A 556 0.33 -25.33 2.81
CA GLU A 556 -0.51 -26.15 3.71
C GLU A 556 -0.11 -25.98 5.19
N ARG A 557 1.19 -25.96 5.50
CA ARG A 557 1.65 -25.75 6.88
C ARG A 557 1.28 -24.37 7.42
N GLU A 558 1.45 -23.31 6.63
CA GLU A 558 1.05 -21.96 7.06
C GLU A 558 -0.47 -21.83 7.21
N ARG A 559 -1.24 -22.47 6.33
CA ARG A 559 -2.71 -22.52 6.44
C ARG A 559 -3.15 -23.12 7.77
N GLN A 560 -2.61 -24.29 8.12
CA GLN A 560 -2.91 -24.96 9.40
C GLN A 560 -2.51 -24.12 10.63
N GLN A 561 -1.42 -23.34 10.53
CA GLN A 561 -1.02 -22.44 11.60
C GLN A 561 -1.97 -21.24 11.70
N ALA A 562 -2.36 -20.66 10.56
CA ALA A 562 -3.31 -19.56 10.51
C ALA A 562 -4.67 -19.97 11.11
N GLU A 563 -5.21 -21.12 10.72
CA GLU A 563 -6.48 -21.65 11.25
C GLU A 563 -6.47 -21.84 12.77
N LYS A 564 -5.32 -22.24 13.34
CA LYS A 564 -5.19 -22.37 14.81
C LYS A 564 -5.29 -21.03 15.55
N LEU A 565 -4.66 -19.99 14.98
CA LEU A 565 -4.68 -18.65 15.58
C LEU A 565 -6.02 -17.93 15.32
N GLU A 566 -6.64 -18.19 14.19
CA GLU A 566 -7.95 -17.63 13.83
C GLU A 566 -9.06 -18.01 14.82
N ARG A 567 -8.92 -19.14 15.52
CA ARG A 567 -9.84 -19.54 16.60
C ARG A 567 -9.88 -18.51 17.72
N LEU A 568 -8.80 -17.79 18.01
CA LEU A 568 -8.75 -16.73 19.01
C LEU A 568 -9.45 -15.45 18.52
N GLU A 569 -9.56 -15.26 17.22
CA GLU A 569 -10.31 -14.14 16.62
C GLU A 569 -11.84 -14.30 16.77
N HIS A 570 -12.30 -15.52 17.01
CA HIS A 570 -13.72 -15.80 17.25
C HIS A 570 -14.09 -15.82 18.73
N VAL A 571 -13.14 -15.51 19.63
CA VAL A 571 -13.42 -15.35 21.06
C VAL A 571 -13.56 -13.88 21.37
N PHE A 572 -14.79 -13.41 21.46
CA PHE A 572 -15.10 -12.01 21.73
C PHE A 572 -14.88 -11.66 23.20
N ILE A 573 -14.36 -10.46 23.43
CA ILE A 573 -14.24 -9.86 24.75
C ILE A 573 -15.49 -9.02 25.00
N PRO A 574 -16.20 -9.21 26.12
CA PRO A 574 -17.39 -8.40 26.43
C PRO A 574 -17.03 -6.92 26.50
N GLU A 575 -17.80 -6.07 25.84
CA GLU A 575 -17.59 -4.60 25.86
C GLU A 575 -17.70 -4.01 27.26
N SER A 576 -18.51 -4.64 28.12
CA SER A 576 -18.70 -4.23 29.51
C SER A 576 -17.55 -4.59 30.44
N LEU A 577 -16.49 -5.26 29.95
CA LEU A 577 -15.39 -5.70 30.78
C LEU A 577 -14.59 -4.49 31.30
N ASP A 578 -14.56 -4.33 32.63
CA ASP A 578 -13.75 -3.31 33.31
C ASP A 578 -12.33 -3.87 33.58
N TYR A 579 -11.40 -3.53 32.71
CA TYR A 579 -10.02 -4.00 32.83
C TYR A 579 -9.31 -3.46 34.07
N SER A 580 -9.73 -2.31 34.61
CA SER A 580 -9.14 -1.69 35.80
C SER A 580 -9.34 -2.52 37.08
N SER A 581 -10.46 -3.25 37.15
CA SER A 581 -10.85 -4.08 38.29
C SER A 581 -10.16 -5.46 38.30
N ILE A 582 -9.54 -5.90 37.20
CA ILE A 582 -8.99 -7.25 37.06
C ILE A 582 -7.55 -7.29 37.60
N GLN A 583 -7.40 -7.71 38.88
CA GLN A 583 -6.10 -7.78 39.56
C GLN A 583 -5.15 -8.82 38.97
N ALA A 584 -5.66 -9.85 38.30
CA ALA A 584 -4.85 -10.91 37.66
C ALA A 584 -4.12 -10.44 36.41
N LEU A 585 -4.52 -9.31 35.80
CA LEU A 585 -3.80 -8.69 34.70
C LEU A 585 -2.64 -7.85 35.19
N SER A 586 -1.56 -7.81 34.42
CA SER A 586 -0.44 -6.90 34.67
C SER A 586 -0.90 -5.42 34.61
N THR A 587 -0.21 -4.52 35.30
CA THR A 587 -0.54 -3.09 35.26
C THR A 587 -0.47 -2.53 33.83
N GLU A 588 0.55 -2.95 33.09
CA GLU A 588 0.72 -2.56 31.67
C GLU A 588 -0.45 -3.08 30.81
N ALA A 589 -0.82 -4.35 30.99
CA ALA A 589 -1.94 -4.95 30.27
C ALA A 589 -3.25 -4.21 30.55
N ARG A 590 -3.58 -3.92 31.81
CA ARG A 590 -4.79 -3.16 32.17
C ARG A 590 -4.87 -1.81 31.47
N GLN A 591 -3.77 -1.04 31.52
CA GLN A 591 -3.71 0.30 30.88
C GLN A 591 -3.88 0.22 29.36
N LYS A 592 -3.22 -0.75 28.71
CA LYS A 592 -3.28 -0.92 27.26
C LYS A 592 -4.63 -1.45 26.79
N LEU A 593 -5.20 -2.43 27.49
CA LEU A 593 -6.51 -2.98 27.18
C LEU A 593 -7.61 -1.93 27.33
N GLU A 594 -7.54 -1.11 28.42
CA GLU A 594 -8.47 0.01 28.62
C GLU A 594 -8.39 1.06 27.51
N ARG A 595 -7.17 1.38 27.05
CA ARG A 595 -6.94 2.37 25.99
C ARG A 595 -7.38 1.88 24.61
N ILE A 596 -7.07 0.61 24.28
CA ILE A 596 -7.23 0.06 22.93
C ILE A 596 -8.61 -0.57 22.75
N ARG A 597 -9.18 -1.17 23.82
CA ARG A 597 -10.47 -1.85 23.80
C ARG A 597 -10.59 -2.88 22.68
N PRO A 598 -9.70 -3.92 22.65
CA PRO A 598 -9.80 -4.98 21.66
C PRO A 598 -11.13 -5.73 21.76
N THR A 599 -11.68 -6.12 20.63
CA THR A 599 -12.97 -6.82 20.56
C THR A 599 -12.82 -8.34 20.66
N THR A 600 -11.61 -8.88 20.38
CA THR A 600 -11.33 -10.32 20.43
C THR A 600 -10.06 -10.64 21.23
N ILE A 601 -9.97 -11.89 21.69
CA ILE A 601 -8.75 -12.39 22.35
C ILE A 601 -7.55 -12.39 21.39
N GLY A 602 -7.77 -12.69 20.12
CA GLY A 602 -6.72 -12.62 19.10
C GLY A 602 -6.14 -11.21 18.98
N GLN A 603 -6.97 -10.18 18.91
CA GLN A 603 -6.55 -8.78 18.92
C GLN A 603 -5.77 -8.43 20.20
N ALA A 604 -6.32 -8.80 21.38
CA ALA A 604 -5.65 -8.55 22.65
C ALA A 604 -4.24 -9.16 22.69
N SER A 605 -4.08 -10.37 22.19
CA SER A 605 -2.79 -11.09 22.20
C SER A 605 -1.69 -10.41 21.34
N ARG A 606 -2.06 -9.57 20.38
CA ARG A 606 -1.14 -8.84 19.49
C ARG A 606 -0.74 -7.46 20.01
N ILE A 607 -1.41 -6.98 21.07
CA ILE A 607 -1.05 -5.69 21.68
C ILE A 607 0.33 -5.84 22.36
N PRO A 608 1.33 -5.01 22.01
CA PRO A 608 2.65 -5.08 22.62
C PRO A 608 2.56 -4.89 24.16
N GLY A 609 3.14 -5.82 24.92
CA GLY A 609 3.11 -5.80 26.40
C GLY A 609 1.95 -6.58 27.02
N ILE A 610 1.10 -7.22 26.22
CA ILE A 610 0.16 -8.24 26.70
C ILE A 610 0.87 -9.59 26.70
N SER A 611 0.99 -10.20 27.88
CA SER A 611 1.67 -11.48 28.06
C SER A 611 0.73 -12.67 27.77
N PRO A 612 1.27 -13.90 27.53
CA PRO A 612 0.46 -15.11 27.44
C PRO A 612 -0.40 -15.37 28.71
N HIS A 613 0.08 -14.93 29.87
CA HIS A 613 -0.68 -15.01 31.12
C HIS A 613 -1.90 -14.09 31.06
N ASP A 614 -1.74 -12.82 30.63
CA ASP A 614 -2.85 -11.88 30.50
C ASP A 614 -3.89 -12.40 29.50
N VAL A 615 -3.45 -13.00 28.38
CA VAL A 615 -4.37 -13.65 27.41
C VAL A 615 -5.15 -14.80 28.07
N SER A 616 -4.49 -15.63 28.88
CA SER A 616 -5.16 -16.72 29.60
C SER A 616 -6.21 -16.20 30.58
N VAL A 617 -5.93 -15.10 31.29
CA VAL A 617 -6.89 -14.43 32.17
C VAL A 617 -8.12 -13.95 31.38
N LEU A 618 -7.89 -13.30 30.25
CA LEU A 618 -8.99 -12.82 29.38
C LEU A 618 -9.83 -13.98 28.83
N LEU A 619 -9.21 -15.10 28.44
CA LEU A 619 -9.93 -16.30 27.98
C LEU A 619 -10.91 -16.83 29.05
N VAL A 620 -10.44 -16.95 30.29
CA VAL A 620 -11.28 -17.39 31.42
C VAL A 620 -12.44 -16.44 31.66
N LEU A 621 -12.20 -15.12 31.61
CA LEU A 621 -13.23 -14.11 31.82
C LEU A 621 -14.24 -14.03 30.64
N SER A 622 -13.83 -14.46 29.45
CA SER A 622 -14.69 -14.57 28.27
C SER A 622 -15.51 -15.89 28.21
N GLY A 623 -15.46 -16.68 29.30
CA GLY A 623 -16.30 -17.89 29.43
C GLY A 623 -15.76 -19.14 28.76
N ARG A 624 -14.45 -19.21 28.52
CA ARG A 624 -13.75 -20.38 27.93
C ARG A 624 -12.54 -20.81 28.73
#